data_9486ea99c8b7ec0f8e52de2941b4c4e7
#
_entry.id   9486ea99c8b7ec0f8e52de2941b4c4e7
#
_cell.length_a   1.000
_cell.length_b   1.000
_cell.length_c   1.000
_cell.angle_alpha   90.00
_cell.angle_beta   90.00
_cell.angle_gamma   90.00
#
_symmetry.space_group_name_H-M   'P 1'
#
loop_
_entity.id
_entity.type
_entity.pdbx_description
1 polymer ?
#
loop_
_entity_poly.entity_id
_entity_poly.type
_entity_poly.pdbx_seq_one_letter_code
_entity_poly.pdbx_strand_id
1 'polypeptide(L)'
;MWADVLARFEKKAPASVMAKLALEQAIAPEWVDQVFEEHRQRQYSRELLFSTIIKLMSLVSLGLKPSLHAAARQLEDLPVSLAALYDKISRTEPALLRALVTGCAQRLTPTIKQLGCTAMLPGWQIRIVDGNHLASTEKRLGALRHERGAARPGFSVVAYDPDLDQVIDLQACEDAYASERVCVLPLLASAEPGQVWLADRLYCTLPVMEACEQAQTSFVIRQQAKHPRLIQEGEWQEPVPVETGTVREQIIQVRGGYQCRRVELTLHSPTDSGDSSLMFWSNLPQSVSAQQIAELYRRRWSIEGMFQRLEAILESEIETLGSPKAALLGFATAVLAYNVLAVLKRSVEQAHRET
;
A
#
# COMPACT_ATOMS: atom_id res chain seq x y z
N MET A 1 -24.62 -31.22 -11.98
CA MET A 1 -24.18 -31.76 -10.67
C MET A 1 -23.28 -30.76 -9.91
N TRP A 2 -22.10 -30.35 -10.41
CA TRP A 2 -21.27 -29.37 -9.70
C TRP A 2 -21.88 -27.95 -9.66
N ALA A 3 -22.56 -27.51 -10.73
CA ALA A 3 -23.27 -26.24 -10.76
C ALA A 3 -24.37 -26.14 -9.69
N ASP A 4 -25.13 -27.24 -9.49
CA ASP A 4 -26.20 -27.29 -8.49
C ASP A 4 -25.65 -27.34 -7.06
N VAL A 5 -24.48 -27.94 -6.87
CA VAL A 5 -23.75 -27.91 -5.58
C VAL A 5 -23.26 -26.52 -5.28
N LEU A 6 -22.62 -25.84 -6.25
CA LEU A 6 -22.16 -24.46 -6.10
C LEU A 6 -23.32 -23.50 -5.81
N ALA A 7 -24.44 -23.61 -6.55
CA ALA A 7 -25.63 -22.78 -6.31
C ALA A 7 -26.23 -22.98 -4.90
N ARG A 8 -26.13 -24.19 -4.33
CA ARG A 8 -26.53 -24.44 -2.93
C ARG A 8 -25.59 -23.82 -1.92
N PHE A 9 -24.28 -23.82 -2.19
CA PHE A 9 -23.29 -23.14 -1.35
C PHE A 9 -23.43 -21.62 -1.44
N GLU A 10 -23.59 -21.04 -2.62
CA GLU A 10 -23.89 -19.62 -2.82
C GLU A 10 -25.10 -19.18 -2.01
N LYS A 11 -26.17 -19.96 -2.03
CA LYS A 11 -27.39 -19.65 -1.28
C LYS A 11 -27.22 -19.76 0.23
N LYS A 12 -26.35 -20.64 0.74
CA LYS A 12 -26.18 -20.90 2.18
C LYS A 12 -25.05 -20.10 2.82
N ALA A 13 -24.00 -19.79 2.08
CA ALA A 13 -22.81 -19.14 2.58
C ALA A 13 -22.12 -18.29 1.49
N PRO A 14 -22.80 -17.27 0.95
CA PRO A 14 -22.29 -16.48 -0.17
C PRO A 14 -20.95 -15.82 0.13
N ALA A 15 -20.75 -15.31 1.34
CA ALA A 15 -19.47 -14.72 1.74
C ALA A 15 -18.31 -15.71 1.70
N SER A 16 -18.52 -16.97 2.10
CA SER A 16 -17.49 -18.02 2.05
C SER A 16 -17.14 -18.41 0.62
N VAL A 17 -18.13 -18.46 -0.27
CA VAL A 17 -17.91 -18.73 -1.71
C VAL A 17 -17.12 -17.61 -2.34
N MET A 18 -17.52 -16.35 -2.09
CA MET A 18 -16.80 -15.17 -2.57
C MET A 18 -15.36 -15.11 -2.03
N ALA A 19 -15.17 -15.43 -0.74
CA ALA A 19 -13.82 -15.49 -0.15
C ALA A 19 -12.94 -16.50 -0.89
N LYS A 20 -13.47 -17.70 -1.13
CA LYS A 20 -12.74 -18.74 -1.84
C LYS A 20 -12.40 -18.31 -3.27
N LEU A 21 -13.37 -17.80 -4.03
CA LEU A 21 -13.16 -17.34 -5.40
C LEU A 21 -12.16 -16.18 -5.47
N ALA A 22 -12.27 -15.21 -4.56
CA ALA A 22 -11.35 -14.10 -4.49
C ALA A 22 -9.91 -14.55 -4.15
N LEU A 23 -9.76 -15.51 -3.22
CA LEU A 23 -8.46 -16.11 -2.91
C LEU A 23 -7.88 -16.88 -4.11
N GLU A 24 -8.68 -17.74 -4.76
CA GLU A 24 -8.26 -18.48 -5.95
C GLU A 24 -7.88 -17.54 -7.11
N GLN A 25 -8.61 -16.44 -7.27
CA GLN A 25 -8.29 -15.44 -8.28
C GLN A 25 -7.02 -14.65 -7.92
N ALA A 26 -6.86 -14.24 -6.66
CA ALA A 26 -5.77 -13.37 -6.21
C ALA A 26 -4.41 -14.09 -6.15
N ILE A 27 -4.39 -15.31 -5.61
CA ILE A 27 -3.18 -16.05 -5.25
C ILE A 27 -3.22 -17.52 -5.74
N ALA A 28 -3.71 -17.75 -6.97
CA ALA A 28 -3.66 -19.07 -7.59
C ALA A 28 -2.23 -19.63 -7.53
N PRO A 29 -2.04 -20.89 -7.09
CA PRO A 29 -0.69 -21.47 -6.93
C PRO A 29 0.16 -21.38 -8.19
N GLU A 30 -0.42 -21.69 -9.36
CA GLU A 30 0.26 -21.65 -10.65
C GLU A 30 0.76 -20.25 -10.98
N TRP A 31 -0.05 -19.24 -10.71
CA TRP A 31 0.32 -17.85 -10.92
C TRP A 31 1.43 -17.40 -9.95
N VAL A 32 1.34 -17.77 -8.68
CA VAL A 32 2.37 -17.46 -7.67
C VAL A 32 3.72 -18.07 -8.06
N ASP A 33 3.72 -19.32 -8.52
CA ASP A 33 4.93 -20.01 -8.97
C ASP A 33 5.46 -19.40 -10.29
N GLN A 34 4.59 -18.95 -11.19
CA GLN A 34 4.97 -18.22 -12.40
C GLN A 34 5.66 -16.88 -12.05
N VAL A 35 5.06 -16.08 -11.15
CA VAL A 35 5.65 -14.81 -10.68
C VAL A 35 7.03 -15.07 -10.05
N PHE A 36 7.17 -16.16 -9.30
CA PHE A 36 8.46 -16.52 -8.74
C PHE A 36 9.49 -16.80 -9.84
N GLU A 37 9.18 -17.60 -10.84
CA GLU A 37 10.11 -17.92 -11.94
C GLU A 37 10.50 -16.69 -12.76
N GLU A 38 9.57 -15.75 -12.98
CA GLU A 38 9.81 -14.52 -13.75
C GLU A 38 10.68 -13.49 -13.01
N HIS A 39 10.57 -13.43 -11.69
CA HIS A 39 11.20 -12.36 -10.88
C HIS A 39 12.33 -12.82 -9.96
N ARG A 40 12.56 -14.12 -9.82
CA ARG A 40 13.69 -14.65 -9.05
C ARG A 40 15.02 -14.29 -9.70
N GLN A 41 16.02 -13.97 -8.90
CA GLN A 41 17.38 -13.68 -9.36
C GLN A 41 18.36 -14.80 -8.99
N ARG A 42 18.41 -15.16 -7.71
CA ARG A 42 19.37 -16.12 -7.14
C ARG A 42 18.73 -17.39 -6.61
N GLN A 43 17.45 -17.35 -6.35
CA GLN A 43 16.69 -18.51 -5.90
C GLN A 43 16.24 -19.35 -7.09
N TYR A 44 15.94 -20.61 -6.82
CA TYR A 44 15.35 -21.53 -7.78
C TYR A 44 14.30 -22.41 -7.09
N SER A 45 13.29 -22.84 -7.83
CA SER A 45 12.34 -23.84 -7.41
C SER A 45 12.99 -25.22 -7.51
N ARG A 46 12.85 -26.00 -6.45
CA ARG A 46 13.12 -27.45 -6.44
C ARG A 46 11.85 -28.13 -5.93
N GLU A 47 11.98 -28.90 -4.85
CA GLU A 47 10.86 -29.59 -4.22
C GLU A 47 9.88 -28.62 -3.52
N LEU A 48 10.36 -27.51 -2.92
CA LEU A 48 9.53 -26.53 -2.25
C LEU A 48 9.11 -25.43 -3.24
N LEU A 49 7.86 -25.47 -3.67
CA LEU A 49 7.24 -24.43 -4.51
C LEU A 49 7.04 -23.13 -3.72
N PHE A 50 7.07 -22.01 -4.42
CA PHE A 50 6.88 -20.69 -3.78
C PHE A 50 5.42 -20.49 -3.35
N SER A 51 4.47 -21.02 -4.09
CA SER A 51 3.05 -21.07 -3.73
C SER A 51 2.79 -21.77 -2.40
N THR A 52 3.55 -22.83 -2.08
CA THR A 52 3.50 -23.48 -0.76
C THR A 52 3.95 -22.53 0.36
N ILE A 53 5.00 -21.74 0.12
CA ILE A 53 5.47 -20.73 1.09
C ILE A 53 4.39 -19.68 1.31
N ILE A 54 3.84 -19.10 0.25
CA ILE A 54 2.76 -18.10 0.35
C ILE A 54 1.55 -18.68 1.09
N LYS A 55 1.15 -19.92 0.81
CA LYS A 55 0.07 -20.61 1.54
C LYS A 55 0.36 -20.69 3.05
N LEU A 56 1.56 -21.14 3.43
CA LEU A 56 1.94 -21.25 4.83
C LEU A 56 1.99 -19.89 5.53
N MET A 57 2.54 -18.88 4.87
CA MET A 57 2.60 -17.51 5.37
C MET A 57 1.20 -16.92 5.51
N SER A 58 0.28 -17.16 4.56
CA SER A 58 -1.11 -16.72 4.64
C SER A 58 -1.85 -17.29 5.84
N LEU A 59 -1.59 -18.56 6.22
CA LEU A 59 -2.18 -19.17 7.42
C LEU A 59 -1.74 -18.44 8.71
N VAL A 60 -0.52 -17.92 8.73
CA VAL A 60 -0.02 -17.15 9.87
C VAL A 60 -0.57 -15.72 9.83
N SER A 61 -0.49 -15.04 8.69
CA SER A 61 -1.00 -13.67 8.54
C SER A 61 -2.50 -13.55 8.81
N LEU A 62 -3.27 -14.59 8.54
CA LEU A 62 -4.71 -14.65 8.85
C LEU A 62 -5.00 -15.08 10.31
N GLY A 63 -3.99 -15.25 11.15
CA GLY A 63 -4.15 -15.70 12.54
C GLY A 63 -4.66 -17.15 12.68
N LEU A 64 -4.72 -17.93 11.58
CA LEU A 64 -5.18 -19.32 11.59
C LEU A 64 -4.14 -20.25 12.22
N LYS A 65 -2.89 -19.85 12.22
CA LYS A 65 -1.77 -20.52 12.87
C LYS A 65 -0.88 -19.54 13.62
N PRO A 66 -0.41 -19.90 14.82
CA PRO A 66 0.38 -18.99 15.66
C PRO A 66 1.80 -18.79 15.15
N SER A 67 2.29 -19.62 14.23
CA SER A 67 3.62 -19.50 13.66
C SER A 67 3.79 -20.30 12.39
N LEU A 68 4.82 -19.98 11.61
CA LEU A 68 5.20 -20.73 10.41
C LEU A 68 5.49 -22.21 10.73
N HIS A 69 6.11 -22.48 11.88
CA HIS A 69 6.36 -23.85 12.35
C HIS A 69 5.04 -24.61 12.55
N ALA A 70 4.06 -23.99 13.19
CA ALA A 70 2.74 -24.60 13.41
C ALA A 70 1.97 -24.80 12.09
N ALA A 71 2.12 -23.86 11.15
CA ALA A 71 1.54 -23.99 9.82
C ALA A 71 2.18 -25.16 9.03
N ALA A 72 3.52 -25.25 9.06
CA ALA A 72 4.28 -26.29 8.36
C ALA A 72 3.96 -27.71 8.85
N ARG A 73 3.72 -27.87 10.16
CA ARG A 73 3.34 -29.18 10.75
C ARG A 73 1.98 -29.73 10.29
N GLN A 74 1.13 -28.88 9.71
CA GLN A 74 -0.16 -29.32 9.18
C GLN A 74 -0.07 -29.88 7.74
N LEU A 75 1.02 -29.61 7.05
CA LEU A 75 1.27 -30.27 5.78
C LEU A 75 1.77 -31.70 6.08
N GLU A 76 0.98 -32.69 5.71
CA GLU A 76 1.34 -34.11 5.89
C GLU A 76 2.65 -34.46 5.17
N ASP A 77 2.95 -33.74 4.05
CA ASP A 77 4.13 -33.94 3.21
C ASP A 77 4.82 -32.60 2.88
N LEU A 78 5.45 -31.95 3.89
CA LEU A 78 6.37 -30.87 3.58
C LEU A 78 7.64 -31.48 2.92
N PRO A 79 7.94 -31.14 1.64
CA PRO A 79 9.00 -31.84 0.89
C PRO A 79 10.42 -31.50 1.35
N VAL A 80 10.57 -30.61 2.33
CA VAL A 80 11.84 -30.09 2.83
C VAL A 80 11.85 -30.01 4.35
N SER A 81 13.04 -29.89 4.95
CA SER A 81 13.16 -29.62 6.38
C SER A 81 12.70 -28.21 6.74
N LEU A 82 12.29 -28.00 7.99
CA LEU A 82 11.95 -26.68 8.51
C LEU A 82 13.09 -25.67 8.35
N ALA A 83 14.33 -26.10 8.53
CA ALA A 83 15.50 -25.23 8.32
C ALA A 83 15.59 -24.75 6.88
N ALA A 84 15.36 -25.62 5.88
CA ALA A 84 15.36 -25.27 4.48
C ALA A 84 14.18 -24.33 4.12
N LEU A 85 13.01 -24.51 4.74
CA LEU A 85 11.87 -23.59 4.60
C LEU A 85 12.23 -22.17 5.08
N TYR A 86 12.77 -22.03 6.30
CA TYR A 86 13.19 -20.74 6.85
C TYR A 86 14.32 -20.10 6.05
N ASP A 87 15.28 -20.89 5.57
CA ASP A 87 16.36 -20.41 4.72
C ASP A 87 15.83 -19.84 3.40
N LYS A 88 14.90 -20.53 2.75
CA LYS A 88 14.27 -20.03 1.51
C LYS A 88 13.49 -18.73 1.74
N ILE A 89 12.72 -18.64 2.81
CA ILE A 89 11.99 -17.43 3.21
C ILE A 89 12.95 -16.25 3.45
N SER A 90 14.05 -16.49 4.17
CA SER A 90 15.04 -15.48 4.51
C SER A 90 15.87 -14.98 3.30
N ARG A 91 15.74 -15.60 2.16
CA ARG A 91 16.39 -15.21 0.91
C ARG A 91 15.41 -14.59 -0.11
N THR A 92 14.11 -14.51 0.19
CA THR A 92 13.11 -13.95 -0.73
C THR A 92 13.48 -12.53 -1.15
N GLU A 93 13.48 -12.29 -2.45
CA GLU A 93 13.97 -11.04 -3.03
C GLU A 93 12.88 -9.98 -3.04
N PRO A 94 13.19 -8.68 -2.72
CA PRO A 94 12.20 -7.60 -2.66
C PRO A 94 11.40 -7.40 -3.94
N ALA A 95 12.04 -7.55 -5.10
CA ALA A 95 11.36 -7.41 -6.41
C ALA A 95 10.22 -8.42 -6.58
N LEU A 96 10.37 -9.63 -6.04
CA LEU A 96 9.34 -10.66 -6.06
C LEU A 96 8.11 -10.24 -5.23
N LEU A 97 8.33 -9.59 -4.08
CA LEU A 97 7.24 -9.11 -3.22
C LEU A 97 6.42 -8.04 -3.92
N ARG A 98 7.08 -7.12 -4.62
CA ARG A 98 6.43 -6.09 -5.43
C ARG A 98 5.56 -6.73 -6.53
N ALA A 99 6.12 -7.67 -7.29
CA ALA A 99 5.41 -8.35 -8.36
C ALA A 99 4.16 -9.11 -7.86
N LEU A 100 4.25 -9.77 -6.70
CA LEU A 100 3.10 -10.43 -6.07
C LEU A 100 2.00 -9.43 -5.69
N VAL A 101 2.34 -8.33 -5.01
CA VAL A 101 1.35 -7.35 -4.56
C VAL A 101 0.69 -6.66 -5.75
N THR A 102 1.48 -6.19 -6.72
CA THR A 102 0.96 -5.53 -7.93
C THR A 102 0.09 -6.48 -8.74
N GLY A 103 0.55 -7.71 -8.98
CA GLY A 103 -0.20 -8.70 -9.74
C GLY A 103 -1.49 -9.14 -9.03
N CYS A 104 -1.47 -9.30 -7.71
CA CYS A 104 -2.68 -9.58 -6.92
C CYS A 104 -3.72 -8.45 -7.09
N ALA A 105 -3.32 -7.20 -6.91
CA ALA A 105 -4.21 -6.06 -7.07
C ALA A 105 -4.79 -5.98 -8.48
N GLN A 106 -3.95 -6.17 -9.52
CA GLN A 106 -4.39 -6.18 -10.91
C GLN A 106 -5.43 -7.28 -11.19
N ARG A 107 -5.27 -8.45 -10.61
CA ARG A 107 -6.20 -9.59 -10.76
C ARG A 107 -7.53 -9.35 -10.06
N LEU A 108 -7.55 -8.63 -8.95
CA LEU A 108 -8.75 -8.32 -8.16
C LEU A 108 -9.50 -7.08 -8.64
N THR A 109 -8.80 -6.10 -9.24
CA THR A 109 -9.36 -4.82 -9.69
C THR A 109 -10.62 -4.97 -10.57
N PRO A 110 -10.69 -5.86 -11.58
CA PRO A 110 -11.90 -6.02 -12.39
C PRO A 110 -13.13 -6.41 -11.54
N THR A 111 -12.96 -7.33 -10.60
CA THR A 111 -14.02 -7.77 -9.70
C THR A 111 -14.49 -6.63 -8.81
N ILE A 112 -13.57 -5.85 -8.21
CA ILE A 112 -13.93 -4.70 -7.36
C ILE A 112 -14.68 -3.63 -8.18
N LYS A 113 -14.24 -3.35 -9.40
CA LYS A 113 -14.93 -2.39 -10.28
C LYS A 113 -16.35 -2.83 -10.64
N GLN A 114 -16.57 -4.12 -10.85
CA GLN A 114 -17.92 -4.68 -11.09
C GLN A 114 -18.82 -4.57 -9.86
N LEU A 115 -18.26 -4.69 -8.65
CA LEU A 115 -18.99 -4.49 -7.39
C LEU A 115 -19.30 -3.01 -7.09
N GLY A 116 -18.88 -2.11 -7.96
CA GLY A 116 -19.10 -0.67 -7.85
C GLY A 116 -18.09 0.03 -6.93
N CYS A 117 -17.50 1.10 -7.42
CA CYS A 117 -16.65 2.00 -6.65
C CYS A 117 -16.99 3.45 -7.00
N THR A 118 -16.88 4.32 -6.01
CA THR A 118 -17.11 5.76 -6.21
C THR A 118 -15.76 6.45 -6.24
N ALA A 119 -15.45 7.08 -7.38
CA ALA A 119 -14.20 7.83 -7.52
C ALA A 119 -14.18 9.05 -6.60
N MET A 120 -13.12 9.25 -5.83
CA MET A 120 -12.93 10.45 -5.00
C MET A 120 -12.82 11.71 -5.84
N LEU A 121 -12.19 11.61 -7.00
CA LEU A 121 -12.11 12.68 -7.98
C LEU A 121 -12.45 12.11 -9.36
N PRO A 122 -13.64 12.41 -9.93
CA PRO A 122 -14.03 11.89 -11.24
C PRO A 122 -12.99 12.19 -12.33
N GLY A 123 -12.67 11.19 -13.12
CA GLY A 123 -11.67 11.29 -14.18
C GLY A 123 -10.21 11.06 -13.74
N TRP A 124 -9.96 10.87 -12.44
CA TRP A 124 -8.64 10.65 -11.88
C TRP A 124 -8.60 9.36 -11.05
N GLN A 125 -7.42 8.76 -10.98
CA GLN A 125 -7.13 7.61 -10.13
C GLN A 125 -6.28 8.08 -8.94
N ILE A 126 -6.80 7.96 -7.74
CA ILE A 126 -6.11 8.41 -6.55
C ILE A 126 -5.13 7.33 -6.08
N ARG A 127 -3.92 7.75 -5.72
CA ARG A 127 -2.85 6.94 -5.14
C ARG A 127 -2.37 7.61 -3.87
N ILE A 128 -2.44 6.93 -2.75
CA ILE A 128 -1.87 7.42 -1.50
C ILE A 128 -0.59 6.66 -1.25
N VAL A 129 0.50 7.38 -0.98
CA VAL A 129 1.79 6.77 -0.69
C VAL A 129 2.19 7.08 0.75
N ASP A 130 2.68 6.05 1.44
CA ASP A 130 3.24 6.18 2.79
C ASP A 130 4.19 5.01 3.09
N GLY A 131 5.06 5.21 4.10
CA GLY A 131 5.98 4.20 4.58
C GLY A 131 5.41 3.44 5.79
N ASN A 132 5.70 2.15 5.88
CA ASN A 132 5.39 1.31 7.04
C ASN A 132 6.65 0.60 7.55
N HIS A 133 7.03 0.90 8.78
CA HIS A 133 8.13 0.26 9.49
C HIS A 133 7.62 -0.96 10.27
N LEU A 134 8.36 -2.07 10.22
CA LEU A 134 8.00 -3.32 10.89
C LEU A 134 8.44 -3.30 12.38
N ALA A 135 7.75 -2.50 13.18
CA ALA A 135 8.14 -2.14 14.55
C ALA A 135 8.16 -3.32 15.53
N SER A 136 7.31 -4.33 15.39
CA SER A 136 7.28 -5.51 16.26
C SER A 136 8.54 -6.36 16.10
N THR A 137 9.01 -6.51 14.86
CA THR A 137 10.26 -7.20 14.56
C THR A 137 11.46 -6.44 15.15
N GLU A 138 11.43 -5.11 15.10
CA GLU A 138 12.47 -4.25 15.69
C GLU A 138 12.58 -4.42 17.21
N LYS A 139 11.47 -4.50 17.94
CA LYS A 139 11.45 -4.73 19.38
C LYS A 139 12.13 -6.04 19.76
N ARG A 140 11.96 -7.07 18.95
CA ARG A 140 12.60 -8.37 19.14
C ARG A 140 14.12 -8.33 19.05
N LEU A 141 14.63 -7.46 18.19
CA LEU A 141 16.06 -7.24 17.99
C LEU A 141 16.61 -6.10 18.87
N GLY A 142 15.98 -5.81 19.98
CA GLY A 142 16.28 -4.67 20.86
C GLY A 142 17.75 -4.52 21.26
N ALA A 143 18.51 -5.63 21.40
CA ALA A 143 19.94 -5.60 21.64
C ALA A 143 20.77 -4.96 20.52
N LEU A 144 20.24 -4.93 19.29
CA LEU A 144 20.90 -4.40 18.09
C LEU A 144 20.46 -2.98 17.73
N ARG A 145 19.51 -2.37 18.46
CA ARG A 145 18.95 -1.05 18.16
C ARG A 145 20.00 0.07 18.14
N HIS A 146 21.06 -0.06 18.88
CA HIS A 146 22.13 0.92 19.01
C HIS A 146 23.26 0.70 18.00
N GLU A 147 23.25 -0.42 17.28
CA GLU A 147 24.26 -0.76 16.29
C GLU A 147 23.93 -0.12 14.95
N ARG A 148 24.65 0.95 14.59
CA ARG A 148 24.56 1.54 13.25
C ARG A 148 25.06 0.53 12.21
N GLY A 149 24.22 0.15 11.27
CA GLY A 149 24.55 -0.78 10.18
C GLY A 149 23.90 -2.15 10.27
N ALA A 150 23.28 -2.52 11.39
CA ALA A 150 22.36 -3.66 11.43
C ALA A 150 20.99 -3.22 10.89
N ALA A 151 20.85 -3.10 9.59
CA ALA A 151 19.59 -2.79 8.90
C ALA A 151 18.57 -3.89 9.18
N ARG A 152 17.88 -3.82 10.33
CA ARG A 152 16.90 -4.82 10.75
C ARG A 152 15.89 -4.21 11.71
N PRO A 153 14.63 -4.41 11.47
CA PRO A 153 13.97 -4.95 10.28
C PRO A 153 13.96 -3.93 9.15
N GLY A 154 13.44 -4.31 7.97
CA GLY A 154 13.19 -3.39 6.87
C GLY A 154 11.92 -2.57 7.07
N PHE A 155 11.58 -1.78 6.08
CA PHE A 155 10.30 -1.10 5.95
C PHE A 155 9.77 -1.23 4.52
N SER A 156 8.52 -0.86 4.31
CA SER A 156 7.91 -0.86 2.99
C SER A 156 7.29 0.50 2.70
N VAL A 157 7.50 1.02 1.49
CA VAL A 157 6.69 2.11 0.95
C VAL A 157 5.60 1.49 0.09
N VAL A 158 4.35 1.83 0.37
CA VAL A 158 3.19 1.27 -0.33
C VAL A 158 2.47 2.35 -1.11
N ALA A 159 1.87 1.96 -2.25
CA ALA A 159 0.88 2.75 -2.97
C ALA A 159 -0.50 2.13 -2.74
N TYR A 160 -1.39 2.90 -2.14
CA TYR A 160 -2.74 2.49 -1.80
C TYR A 160 -3.76 3.22 -2.70
N ASP A 161 -4.69 2.48 -3.25
CA ASP A 161 -5.85 3.02 -3.99
C ASP A 161 -7.07 3.05 -3.06
N PRO A 162 -7.49 4.24 -2.60
CA PRO A 162 -8.61 4.36 -1.68
C PRO A 162 -9.97 4.09 -2.31
N ASP A 163 -10.11 4.25 -3.63
CA ASP A 163 -11.35 3.99 -4.36
C ASP A 163 -11.60 2.47 -4.48
N LEU A 164 -10.53 1.69 -4.59
CA LEU A 164 -10.56 0.24 -4.61
C LEU A 164 -10.43 -0.40 -3.22
N ASP A 165 -9.97 0.34 -2.21
CA ASP A 165 -9.54 -0.15 -0.89
C ASP A 165 -8.44 -1.22 -1.02
N GLN A 166 -7.45 -1.00 -1.92
CA GLN A 166 -6.37 -1.95 -2.21
C GLN A 166 -4.98 -1.32 -2.12
N VAL A 167 -4.01 -2.09 -1.65
CA VAL A 167 -2.59 -1.81 -1.88
C VAL A 167 -2.24 -2.30 -3.28
N ILE A 168 -1.88 -1.38 -4.17
CA ILE A 168 -1.69 -1.65 -5.59
C ILE A 168 -0.22 -1.80 -6.00
N ASP A 169 0.69 -1.30 -5.19
CA ASP A 169 2.13 -1.44 -5.41
C ASP A 169 2.88 -1.37 -4.07
N LEU A 170 4.09 -1.93 -4.04
CA LEU A 170 4.91 -2.08 -2.85
C LEU A 170 6.40 -1.97 -3.19
N GLN A 171 7.12 -1.09 -2.52
CA GLN A 171 8.59 -1.09 -2.51
C GLN A 171 9.10 -1.58 -1.16
N ALA A 172 9.55 -2.82 -1.12
CA ALA A 172 10.18 -3.40 0.07
C ALA A 172 11.64 -2.94 0.20
N CYS A 173 12.02 -2.48 1.37
CA CYS A 173 13.35 -1.96 1.70
C CYS A 173 13.95 -2.79 2.84
N GLU A 174 15.04 -3.49 2.58
CA GLU A 174 15.72 -4.33 3.60
C GLU A 174 16.45 -3.48 4.65
N ASP A 175 16.91 -2.29 4.25
CA ASP A 175 17.58 -1.34 5.12
C ASP A 175 16.57 -0.40 5.78
N ALA A 176 16.35 -0.57 7.09
CA ALA A 176 15.44 0.28 7.87
C ALA A 176 15.90 1.76 7.95
N TYR A 177 17.15 2.05 7.59
CA TYR A 177 17.68 3.43 7.54
C TYR A 177 17.65 4.01 6.12
N ALA A 178 17.20 3.28 5.11
CA ALA A 178 17.02 3.82 3.77
C ALA A 178 16.00 4.97 3.80
N SER A 179 16.19 5.93 2.92
CA SER A 179 15.28 7.08 2.84
C SER A 179 14.01 6.72 2.08
N GLU A 180 12.85 6.86 2.71
CA GLU A 180 11.55 6.69 2.06
C GLU A 180 11.41 7.58 0.81
N ARG A 181 12.01 8.78 0.81
CA ARG A 181 12.04 9.69 -0.34
C ARG A 181 12.73 9.10 -1.58
N VAL A 182 13.65 8.16 -1.37
CA VAL A 182 14.33 7.44 -2.45
C VAL A 182 13.54 6.18 -2.79
N CYS A 183 13.01 5.49 -1.77
CA CYS A 183 12.26 4.25 -1.95
C CYS A 183 10.91 4.44 -2.65
N VAL A 184 10.36 5.66 -2.68
CA VAL A 184 9.13 5.97 -3.43
C VAL A 184 9.36 6.10 -4.95
N LEU A 185 10.57 6.46 -5.38
CA LEU A 185 10.84 6.75 -6.79
C LEU A 185 10.57 5.56 -7.74
N PRO A 186 10.88 4.30 -7.40
CA PRO A 186 10.47 3.16 -8.23
C PRO A 186 8.96 3.00 -8.39
N LEU A 187 8.14 3.40 -7.39
CA LEU A 187 6.68 3.39 -7.49
C LEU A 187 6.22 4.45 -8.49
N LEU A 188 6.76 5.67 -8.38
CA LEU A 188 6.46 6.77 -9.29
C LEU A 188 6.94 6.50 -10.73
N ALA A 189 8.05 5.78 -10.90
CA ALA A 189 8.55 5.40 -12.23
C ALA A 189 7.61 4.43 -12.98
N SER A 190 6.74 3.72 -12.27
CA SER A 190 5.69 2.85 -12.83
C SER A 190 4.30 3.51 -12.83
N ALA A 191 4.22 4.78 -12.47
CA ALA A 191 2.97 5.52 -12.44
C ALA A 191 2.49 5.83 -13.87
N GLU A 192 1.17 5.98 -14.02
CA GLU A 192 0.51 6.19 -15.32
C GLU A 192 -0.18 7.54 -15.38
N PRO A 193 -0.32 8.16 -16.56
CA PRO A 193 -1.10 9.37 -16.74
C PRO A 193 -2.52 9.23 -16.19
N GLY A 194 -3.06 10.32 -15.62
CA GLY A 194 -4.38 10.29 -14.98
C GLY A 194 -4.38 9.85 -13.52
N GLN A 195 -3.22 9.52 -12.96
CA GLN A 195 -3.06 9.28 -11.53
C GLN A 195 -2.77 10.58 -10.76
N VAL A 196 -3.29 10.65 -9.52
CA VAL A 196 -2.97 11.71 -8.54
C VAL A 196 -2.36 11.08 -7.30
N TRP A 197 -1.13 11.44 -7.00
CA TRP A 197 -0.38 10.91 -5.87
C TRP A 197 -0.50 11.83 -4.66
N LEU A 198 -1.11 11.31 -3.58
CA LEU A 198 -1.24 12.00 -2.30
C LEU A 198 -0.12 11.54 -1.38
N ALA A 199 0.63 12.49 -0.83
CA ALA A 199 1.75 12.16 0.04
C ALA A 199 1.89 13.18 1.20
N ASP A 200 2.53 12.75 2.27
CA ASP A 200 2.83 13.62 3.40
C ASP A 200 3.99 14.60 3.11
N ARG A 201 4.32 15.44 4.07
CA ARG A 201 5.41 16.42 3.97
C ARG A 201 6.80 15.81 3.77
N LEU A 202 7.00 14.54 4.12
CA LEU A 202 8.27 13.85 3.92
C LEU A 202 8.62 13.76 2.43
N TYR A 203 7.62 13.54 1.59
CA TYR A 203 7.77 13.39 0.14
C TYR A 203 7.79 14.73 -0.62
N CYS A 204 7.68 15.88 0.06
CA CYS A 204 7.74 17.19 -0.58
C CYS A 204 9.18 17.53 -0.99
N THR A 205 9.66 16.94 -2.06
CA THR A 205 11.03 17.06 -2.57
C THR A 205 11.03 17.20 -4.08
N LEU A 206 12.07 17.88 -4.64
CA LEU A 206 12.20 18.01 -6.10
C LEU A 206 12.23 16.66 -6.82
N PRO A 207 13.02 15.65 -6.39
CA PRO A 207 13.04 14.34 -7.09
C PRO A 207 11.66 13.66 -7.16
N VAL A 208 10.80 13.82 -6.16
CA VAL A 208 9.43 13.26 -6.18
C VAL A 208 8.57 14.04 -7.17
N MET A 209 8.65 15.38 -7.19
CA MET A 209 7.91 16.22 -8.15
C MET A 209 8.35 15.94 -9.60
N GLU A 210 9.66 15.83 -9.81
CA GLU A 210 10.28 15.48 -11.10
C GLU A 210 9.81 14.10 -11.59
N ALA A 211 9.78 13.11 -10.70
CA ALA A 211 9.31 11.77 -11.03
C ALA A 211 7.82 11.77 -11.44
N CYS A 212 6.97 12.54 -10.74
CA CYS A 212 5.57 12.71 -11.12
C CYS A 212 5.43 13.37 -12.51
N GLU A 213 6.22 14.40 -12.79
CA GLU A 213 6.20 15.07 -14.09
C GLU A 213 6.66 14.15 -15.22
N GLN A 214 7.75 13.42 -15.02
CA GLN A 214 8.27 12.43 -15.99
C GLN A 214 7.24 11.34 -16.30
N ALA A 215 6.49 10.91 -15.28
CA ALA A 215 5.40 9.93 -15.42
C ALA A 215 4.08 10.56 -15.94
N GLN A 216 4.05 11.88 -16.19
CA GLN A 216 2.84 12.63 -16.58
C GLN A 216 1.68 12.43 -15.58
N THR A 217 1.99 12.36 -14.30
CA THR A 217 1.01 12.22 -13.22
C THR A 217 0.88 13.53 -12.45
N SER A 218 -0.20 13.62 -11.66
CA SER A 218 -0.40 14.73 -10.75
C SER A 218 -0.07 14.33 -9.31
N PHE A 219 0.16 15.34 -8.47
CA PHE A 219 0.42 15.16 -7.05
C PHE A 219 -0.35 16.16 -6.20
N VAL A 220 -0.62 15.77 -4.95
CA VAL A 220 -0.99 16.66 -3.84
C VAL A 220 -0.11 16.26 -2.65
N ILE A 221 0.85 17.10 -2.30
CA ILE A 221 1.85 16.81 -1.27
C ILE A 221 1.80 17.91 -0.21
N ARG A 222 1.77 17.54 1.08
CA ARG A 222 1.84 18.51 2.17
C ARG A 222 3.16 19.25 2.12
N GLN A 223 3.13 20.58 2.19
CA GLN A 223 4.31 21.40 2.15
C GLN A 223 5.26 21.10 3.33
N GLN A 224 6.54 20.98 3.05
CA GLN A 224 7.60 20.95 4.03
C GLN A 224 8.11 22.38 4.31
N ALA A 225 8.48 22.68 5.57
CA ALA A 225 8.79 24.04 5.98
C ALA A 225 9.99 24.68 5.26
N LYS A 226 11.02 23.91 4.87
CA LYS A 226 12.29 24.42 4.34
C LYS A 226 12.62 24.02 2.91
N HIS A 227 12.04 22.95 2.41
CA HIS A 227 12.39 22.35 1.12
C HIS A 227 11.15 21.83 0.39
N PRO A 228 11.10 21.87 -0.95
CA PRO A 228 11.96 22.65 -1.85
C PRO A 228 11.85 24.16 -1.60
N ARG A 229 12.96 24.92 -1.91
CA ARG A 229 12.97 26.35 -1.68
C ARG A 229 12.04 27.08 -2.64
N LEU A 230 11.15 27.90 -2.12
CA LEU A 230 10.35 28.85 -2.88
C LEU A 230 11.24 29.90 -3.53
N ILE A 231 11.03 30.19 -4.82
CA ILE A 231 11.73 31.23 -5.59
C ILE A 231 10.81 32.41 -5.80
N GLN A 232 9.54 32.14 -6.13
CA GLN A 232 8.55 33.18 -6.37
C GLN A 232 7.20 32.74 -5.83
N GLU A 233 6.48 33.70 -5.22
CA GLU A 233 5.11 33.54 -4.76
C GLU A 233 4.22 34.51 -5.54
N GLY A 234 3.10 34.00 -6.09
CA GLY A 234 2.06 34.84 -6.70
C GLY A 234 1.12 35.41 -5.65
N GLU A 235 0.10 36.12 -6.10
CA GLU A 235 -0.93 36.63 -5.22
C GLU A 235 -1.87 35.49 -4.74
N TRP A 236 -2.31 35.59 -3.48
CA TRP A 236 -3.34 34.73 -2.95
C TRP A 236 -4.69 35.06 -3.54
N GLN A 237 -5.41 34.05 -3.98
CA GLN A 237 -6.82 34.20 -4.32
C GLN A 237 -7.69 34.40 -3.06
N GLU A 238 -8.88 34.95 -3.24
CA GLU A 238 -9.83 35.12 -2.15
C GLU A 238 -10.18 33.80 -1.47
N PRO A 239 -10.22 33.75 -0.14
CA PRO A 239 -10.56 32.55 0.60
C PRO A 239 -11.99 32.08 0.31
N VAL A 240 -12.17 30.78 0.10
CA VAL A 240 -13.46 30.15 -0.11
C VAL A 240 -13.78 29.24 1.09
N PRO A 241 -15.01 29.32 1.66
CA PRO A 241 -15.38 28.49 2.79
C PRO A 241 -15.52 27.01 2.38
N VAL A 242 -15.13 26.12 3.28
CA VAL A 242 -15.32 24.67 3.23
C VAL A 242 -15.82 24.19 4.59
N GLU A 243 -16.30 22.95 4.66
CA GLU A 243 -16.84 22.38 5.91
C GLU A 243 -15.88 22.53 7.11
N THR A 244 -14.58 22.36 6.91
CA THR A 244 -13.56 22.34 7.97
C THR A 244 -12.82 23.64 8.16
N GLY A 245 -13.12 24.69 7.36
CA GLY A 245 -12.38 25.95 7.44
C GLY A 245 -12.54 26.82 6.21
N THR A 246 -11.45 27.43 5.79
CA THR A 246 -11.38 28.21 4.54
C THR A 246 -10.19 27.77 3.71
N VAL A 247 -10.36 27.76 2.39
CA VAL A 247 -9.33 27.37 1.43
C VAL A 247 -9.01 28.57 0.52
N ARG A 248 -7.72 28.82 0.33
CA ARG A 248 -7.22 29.75 -0.69
C ARG A 248 -6.05 29.15 -1.44
N GLU A 249 -5.74 29.69 -2.61
CA GLU A 249 -4.61 29.21 -3.40
C GLU A 249 -3.81 30.35 -4.02
N GLN A 250 -2.58 30.05 -4.36
CA GLN A 250 -1.69 30.91 -5.16
C GLN A 250 -0.84 30.03 -6.08
N ILE A 251 -0.28 30.62 -7.11
CA ILE A 251 0.72 29.97 -7.95
C ILE A 251 2.10 30.27 -7.35
N ILE A 252 2.94 29.25 -7.25
CA ILE A 252 4.31 29.38 -6.75
C ILE A 252 5.29 28.82 -7.77
N GLN A 253 6.53 29.33 -7.72
CA GLN A 253 7.67 28.75 -8.40
C GLN A 253 8.70 28.30 -7.37
N VAL A 254 9.17 27.08 -7.52
CA VAL A 254 10.19 26.49 -6.64
C VAL A 254 11.52 26.33 -7.35
N ARG A 255 12.58 26.07 -6.60
CA ARG A 255 13.91 25.79 -7.14
C ARG A 255 13.82 24.66 -8.18
N GLY A 256 14.49 24.82 -9.31
CA GLY A 256 14.40 23.89 -10.45
C GLY A 256 13.44 24.38 -11.54
N GLY A 257 12.76 25.53 -11.32
CA GLY A 257 11.85 26.12 -12.32
C GLY A 257 10.41 25.57 -12.28
N TYR A 258 10.13 24.65 -11.34
CA TYR A 258 8.79 24.07 -11.20
C TYR A 258 7.78 25.12 -10.78
N GLN A 259 6.69 25.22 -11.54
CA GLN A 259 5.53 25.99 -11.19
C GLN A 259 4.42 25.06 -10.72
N CYS A 260 3.86 25.34 -9.55
CA CYS A 260 2.75 24.56 -9.00
C CYS A 260 1.79 25.46 -8.21
N ARG A 261 0.65 24.90 -7.87
CA ARG A 261 -0.37 25.50 -7.01
C ARG A 261 0.00 25.25 -5.56
N ARG A 262 -0.05 26.31 -4.75
CA ARG A 262 0.03 26.21 -3.30
C ARG A 262 -1.36 26.47 -2.73
N VAL A 263 -1.94 25.48 -2.10
CA VAL A 263 -3.26 25.54 -1.48
C VAL A 263 -3.11 25.61 0.03
N GLU A 264 -3.74 26.57 0.68
CA GLU A 264 -3.82 26.69 2.12
C GLU A 264 -5.23 26.37 2.60
N LEU A 265 -5.35 25.42 3.53
CA LEU A 265 -6.56 25.12 4.29
C LEU A 265 -6.36 25.68 5.71
N THR A 266 -7.03 26.77 6.07
CA THR A 266 -7.13 27.28 7.43
C THR A 266 -8.28 26.59 8.13
N LEU A 267 -8.01 25.90 9.24
CA LEU A 267 -8.96 25.07 9.96
C LEU A 267 -9.78 25.88 10.97
N HIS A 268 -11.05 25.52 11.17
CA HIS A 268 -11.88 26.07 12.26
C HIS A 268 -11.36 25.66 13.63
N SER A 269 -10.82 24.44 13.74
CA SER A 269 -10.18 23.92 14.95
C SER A 269 -8.84 23.30 14.60
N PRO A 270 -7.79 23.49 15.39
CA PRO A 270 -6.49 22.88 15.14
C PRO A 270 -6.57 21.34 15.06
N THR A 271 -5.65 20.73 14.33
CA THR A 271 -5.46 19.30 14.34
C THR A 271 -4.96 18.79 15.70
N ASP A 272 -4.99 17.49 15.95
CA ASP A 272 -4.42 16.87 17.15
C ASP A 272 -2.94 17.19 17.36
N SER A 273 -2.21 17.47 16.26
CA SER A 273 -0.83 17.94 16.29
C SER A 273 -0.67 19.45 16.51
N GLY A 274 -1.79 20.18 16.67
CA GLY A 274 -1.78 21.64 16.94
C GLY A 274 -1.70 22.51 15.69
N ASP A 275 -1.75 21.95 14.48
CA ASP A 275 -1.71 22.76 13.24
C ASP A 275 -3.06 23.47 13.03
N SER A 276 -3.05 24.79 12.96
CA SER A 276 -4.21 25.63 12.62
C SER A 276 -4.40 25.84 11.11
N SER A 277 -3.36 25.56 10.32
CA SER A 277 -3.42 25.59 8.86
C SER A 277 -2.59 24.47 8.25
N LEU A 278 -3.03 23.99 7.09
CA LEU A 278 -2.34 22.97 6.30
C LEU A 278 -2.04 23.56 4.91
N MET A 279 -0.82 23.37 4.44
CA MET A 279 -0.41 23.81 3.10
C MET A 279 -0.08 22.61 2.22
N PHE A 280 -0.57 22.64 1.00
CA PHE A 280 -0.36 21.60 -0.01
C PHE A 280 0.23 22.20 -1.28
N TRP A 281 1.09 21.45 -1.94
CA TRP A 281 1.56 21.73 -3.28
C TRP A 281 0.94 20.74 -4.26
N SER A 282 0.52 21.24 -5.43
CA SER A 282 -0.14 20.42 -6.45
C SER A 282 0.16 20.94 -7.85
N ASN A 283 0.31 20.01 -8.80
CA ASN A 283 0.34 20.30 -10.24
C ASN A 283 -0.98 19.96 -10.94
N LEU A 284 -2.06 19.69 -10.18
CA LEU A 284 -3.38 19.46 -10.76
C LEU A 284 -3.84 20.67 -11.57
N PRO A 285 -4.55 20.49 -12.70
CA PRO A 285 -5.01 21.59 -13.54
C PRO A 285 -6.05 22.46 -12.80
N GLN A 286 -6.26 23.66 -13.30
CA GLN A 286 -7.22 24.61 -12.73
C GLN A 286 -8.68 24.14 -12.76
N SER A 287 -9.01 23.15 -13.58
CA SER A 287 -10.32 22.49 -13.59
C SER A 287 -10.63 21.74 -12.28
N VAL A 288 -9.60 21.40 -11.50
CA VAL A 288 -9.74 20.86 -10.14
C VAL A 288 -9.60 22.03 -9.16
N SER A 289 -10.67 22.33 -8.41
CA SER A 289 -10.69 23.47 -7.49
C SER A 289 -9.76 23.27 -6.27
N ALA A 290 -9.38 24.35 -5.62
CA ALA A 290 -8.59 24.32 -4.38
C ALA A 290 -9.32 23.55 -3.27
N GLN A 291 -10.66 23.64 -3.21
CA GLN A 291 -11.50 22.90 -2.26
C GLN A 291 -11.39 21.39 -2.51
N GLN A 292 -11.44 20.95 -3.79
CA GLN A 292 -11.26 19.52 -4.13
C GLN A 292 -9.86 19.02 -3.77
N ILE A 293 -8.81 19.83 -3.95
CA ILE A 293 -7.44 19.50 -3.54
C ILE A 293 -7.36 19.32 -2.02
N ALA A 294 -7.94 20.24 -1.25
CA ALA A 294 -7.95 20.16 0.21
C ALA A 294 -8.72 18.91 0.70
N GLU A 295 -9.88 18.61 0.07
CA GLU A 295 -10.67 17.42 0.40
C GLU A 295 -9.92 16.12 0.04
N LEU A 296 -9.27 16.06 -1.12
CA LEU A 296 -8.42 14.93 -1.48
C LEU A 296 -7.35 14.68 -0.42
N TYR A 297 -6.67 15.72 0.05
CA TYR A 297 -5.64 15.56 1.06
C TYR A 297 -6.19 15.02 2.39
N ARG A 298 -7.39 15.41 2.80
CA ARG A 298 -8.05 14.85 3.98
C ARG A 298 -8.21 13.33 3.88
N ARG A 299 -8.43 12.81 2.68
CA ARG A 299 -8.56 11.36 2.44
C ARG A 299 -7.24 10.60 2.53
N ARG A 300 -6.08 11.31 2.55
CA ARG A 300 -4.78 10.66 2.74
C ARG A 300 -4.72 9.78 3.98
N TRP A 301 -5.34 10.19 5.06
CA TRP A 301 -5.36 9.41 6.31
C TRP A 301 -6.02 8.03 6.20
N SER A 302 -6.73 7.74 5.13
CA SER A 302 -7.27 6.40 4.89
C SER A 302 -6.19 5.31 4.80
N ILE A 303 -4.95 5.66 4.42
CA ILE A 303 -3.81 4.73 4.41
C ILE A 303 -3.40 4.33 5.83
N GLU A 304 -3.48 5.24 6.79
CA GLU A 304 -3.18 4.94 8.21
C GLU A 304 -4.19 3.94 8.76
N GLY A 305 -5.48 4.11 8.43
CA GLY A 305 -6.51 3.11 8.74
C GLY A 305 -6.28 1.76 8.05
N MET A 306 -5.71 1.75 6.85
CA MET A 306 -5.30 0.52 6.17
C MET A 306 -4.16 -0.16 6.94
N PHE A 307 -3.10 0.54 7.36
CA PHE A 307 -2.01 -0.01 8.16
C PHE A 307 -2.50 -0.55 9.50
N GLN A 308 -3.38 0.17 10.20
CA GLN A 308 -3.99 -0.31 11.44
C GLN A 308 -4.74 -1.62 11.25
N ARG A 309 -5.45 -1.80 10.13
CA ARG A 309 -6.14 -3.06 9.82
C ARG A 309 -5.14 -4.20 9.52
N LEU A 310 -4.04 -3.91 8.82
CA LEU A 310 -2.96 -4.87 8.60
C LEU A 310 -2.33 -5.35 9.91
N GLU A 311 -2.09 -4.43 10.84
CA GLU A 311 -1.49 -4.76 12.15
C GLU A 311 -2.49 -5.48 13.07
N ALA A 312 -3.72 -4.97 13.20
CA ALA A 312 -4.70 -5.45 14.18
C ALA A 312 -5.44 -6.73 13.77
N ILE A 313 -5.56 -6.99 12.45
CA ILE A 313 -6.40 -8.09 11.94
C ILE A 313 -5.57 -9.16 11.24
N LEU A 314 -4.46 -8.77 10.59
CA LEU A 314 -3.75 -9.63 9.64
C LEU A 314 -2.32 -9.95 10.08
N GLU A 315 -1.99 -9.96 11.34
CA GLU A 315 -0.65 -10.36 11.83
C GLU A 315 0.48 -9.97 10.84
N SER A 316 0.44 -8.70 10.38
CA SER A 316 1.35 -8.22 9.32
C SER A 316 2.82 -8.19 9.77
N GLU A 317 3.05 -8.23 11.08
CA GLU A 317 4.34 -8.25 11.72
C GLU A 317 4.57 -9.58 12.45
N ILE A 318 4.94 -10.62 11.72
CA ILE A 318 5.16 -11.95 12.28
C ILE A 318 6.43 -11.95 13.12
N GLU A 319 6.29 -11.91 14.44
CA GLU A 319 7.40 -11.83 15.42
C GLU A 319 8.47 -12.92 15.27
N THR A 320 8.12 -14.08 14.71
CA THR A 320 9.06 -15.19 14.51
C THR A 320 9.99 -15.01 13.31
N LEU A 321 9.79 -13.98 12.48
CA LEU A 321 10.57 -13.71 11.28
C LEU A 321 11.58 -12.57 11.51
N GLY A 322 12.76 -12.90 12.04
CA GLY A 322 13.78 -11.93 12.45
C GLY A 322 14.69 -11.41 11.34
N SER A 323 14.68 -11.98 10.12
CA SER A 323 15.46 -11.43 9.00
C SER A 323 14.62 -10.41 8.20
N PRO A 324 15.22 -9.32 7.67
CA PRO A 324 14.50 -8.30 6.93
C PRO A 324 13.65 -8.89 5.80
N LYS A 325 14.22 -9.75 4.97
CA LYS A 325 13.52 -10.37 3.84
C LYS A 325 12.33 -11.23 4.28
N ALA A 326 12.50 -12.00 5.37
CA ALA A 326 11.41 -12.81 5.90
C ALA A 326 10.29 -11.96 6.49
N ALA A 327 10.63 -10.90 7.22
CA ALA A 327 9.65 -9.96 7.76
C ALA A 327 8.88 -9.22 6.64
N LEU A 328 9.59 -8.78 5.60
CA LEU A 328 9.00 -8.14 4.43
C LEU A 328 8.10 -9.11 3.64
N LEU A 329 8.46 -10.39 3.54
CA LEU A 329 7.58 -11.41 2.95
C LEU A 329 6.31 -11.60 3.78
N GLY A 330 6.43 -11.61 5.13
CA GLY A 330 5.27 -11.65 6.03
C GLY A 330 4.33 -10.47 5.79
N PHE A 331 4.87 -9.26 5.77
CA PHE A 331 4.13 -8.05 5.47
C PHE A 331 3.45 -8.11 4.08
N ALA A 332 4.19 -8.47 3.03
CA ALA A 332 3.62 -8.59 1.68
C ALA A 332 2.49 -9.62 1.63
N THR A 333 2.63 -10.75 2.34
CA THR A 333 1.57 -11.77 2.42
C THR A 333 0.32 -11.25 3.13
N ALA A 334 0.47 -10.46 4.20
CA ALA A 334 -0.64 -9.79 4.86
C ALA A 334 -1.33 -8.78 3.92
N VAL A 335 -0.57 -8.06 3.09
CA VAL A 335 -1.10 -7.18 2.05
C VAL A 335 -1.92 -7.95 1.01
N LEU A 336 -1.45 -9.14 0.57
CA LEU A 336 -2.24 -10.00 -0.33
C LEU A 336 -3.58 -10.37 0.31
N ALA A 337 -3.57 -10.79 1.58
CA ALA A 337 -4.78 -11.12 2.33
C ALA A 337 -5.70 -9.90 2.48
N TYR A 338 -5.15 -8.71 2.76
CA TYR A 338 -5.90 -7.45 2.83
C TYR A 338 -6.63 -7.16 1.52
N ASN A 339 -5.95 -7.28 0.38
CA ASN A 339 -6.54 -7.02 -0.93
C ASN A 339 -7.71 -8.00 -1.23
N VAL A 340 -7.61 -9.26 -0.80
CA VAL A 340 -8.71 -10.23 -0.90
C VAL A 340 -9.88 -9.82 0.00
N LEU A 341 -9.61 -9.42 1.25
CA LEU A 341 -10.64 -8.97 2.18
C LEU A 341 -11.37 -7.70 1.70
N ALA A 342 -10.70 -6.82 0.96
CA ALA A 342 -11.33 -5.66 0.33
C ALA A 342 -12.44 -6.07 -0.65
N VAL A 343 -12.24 -7.14 -1.44
CA VAL A 343 -13.27 -7.70 -2.32
C VAL A 343 -14.47 -8.19 -1.52
N LEU A 344 -14.22 -8.92 -0.44
CA LEU A 344 -15.29 -9.46 0.43
C LEU A 344 -16.10 -8.34 1.07
N LYS A 345 -15.41 -7.36 1.66
CA LYS A 345 -16.04 -6.18 2.25
C LYS A 345 -16.95 -5.50 1.23
N ARG A 346 -16.45 -5.26 0.01
CA ARG A 346 -17.21 -4.61 -1.05
C ARG A 346 -18.44 -5.43 -1.48
N SER A 347 -18.29 -6.75 -1.56
CA SER A 347 -19.41 -7.66 -1.88
C SER A 347 -20.52 -7.59 -0.84
N VAL A 348 -20.16 -7.54 0.45
CA VAL A 348 -21.12 -7.42 1.56
C VAL A 348 -21.81 -6.05 1.53
N GLU A 349 -21.04 -4.97 1.32
CA GLU A 349 -21.59 -3.60 1.21
C GLU A 349 -22.59 -3.48 0.06
N GLN A 350 -22.31 -4.09 -1.09
CA GLN A 350 -23.22 -4.09 -2.22
C GLN A 350 -24.50 -4.87 -1.92
N ALA A 351 -24.40 -6.08 -1.37
CA ALA A 351 -25.54 -6.89 -1.01
C ALA A 351 -26.49 -6.16 -0.02
N HIS A 352 -25.93 -5.36 0.90
CA HIS A 352 -26.74 -4.54 1.82
C HIS A 352 -27.36 -3.29 1.18
N ARG A 353 -26.87 -2.81 0.05
CA ARG A 353 -27.50 -1.68 -0.68
C ARG A 353 -28.68 -2.12 -1.55
N GLU A 354 -28.74 -3.39 -1.90
CA GLU A 354 -29.80 -3.99 -2.73
C GLU A 354 -30.96 -4.54 -1.90
N THR A 355 -30.82 -4.60 -0.57
CA THR A 355 -31.87 -4.95 0.41
C THR A 355 -32.46 -3.72 1.07
#